data_0b327220d3d3cd2ded02e82059751a12
#
_entry.id   0b327220d3d3cd2ded02e82059751a12
#
_cell.length_a   1.000
_cell.length_b   1.000
_cell.length_c   1.000
_cell.angle_alpha   90.00
_cell.angle_beta   90.00
_cell.angle_gamma   90.00
#
_symmetry.space_group_name_H-M   'P 1'
#
loop_
_entity.id
_entity.type
_entity.pdbx_description
1 polymer ?
#
loop_
_entity_poly.entity_id
_entity_poly.type
_entity_poly.pdbx_seq_one_letter_code
_entity_poly.pdbx_strand_id
1 'polypeptide(L)'
;MKKLVIVGCGRLAGIVSDAVVNGLLPEYDLVGVYSRTAEKAERIVAKIQQHGKTCMACTTIEDLLALKPNYLVEAASPAAMKELALPALKNGTSIVTLSIGALADTAFYQEVMKTAQANGTRVYIVSGATGGFDVLRTASLMGNATRSEERRVGKECRSRWSPYH
;
A
#
# COMPACT_ATOMS: atom_id res chain seq x y z
N MET A 1 -0.72 4.43 19.79
CA MET A 1 -0.71 3.59 18.59
C MET A 1 -0.81 4.47 17.35
N LYS A 2 -0.19 4.09 16.25
CA LYS A 2 -0.24 4.84 14.99
C LYS A 2 -1.50 4.45 14.23
N LYS A 3 -2.26 5.45 13.78
CA LYS A 3 -3.47 5.21 13.00
C LYS A 3 -3.11 4.81 11.57
N LEU A 4 -3.66 3.70 11.11
CA LEU A 4 -3.53 3.16 9.76
C LEU A 4 -4.89 3.23 9.06
N VAL A 5 -4.89 3.57 7.78
CA VAL A 5 -6.07 3.46 6.92
C VAL A 5 -5.71 2.74 5.62
N ILE A 6 -6.71 2.16 4.95
CA ILE A 6 -6.52 1.43 3.69
C ILE A 6 -7.43 2.00 2.61
N VAL A 7 -6.88 2.24 1.44
CA VAL A 7 -7.62 2.54 0.20
C VAL A 7 -7.51 1.36 -0.76
N GLY A 8 -8.65 0.81 -1.15
CA GLY A 8 -8.74 -0.40 -1.95
C GLY A 8 -8.87 -1.66 -1.11
N CYS A 9 -10.09 -2.20 -1.00
CA CYS A 9 -10.42 -3.35 -0.16
C CYS A 9 -10.41 -4.67 -0.94
N GLY A 10 -9.34 -4.91 -1.70
CA GLY A 10 -9.07 -6.15 -2.42
C GLY A 10 -8.33 -7.19 -1.58
N ARG A 11 -7.74 -8.18 -2.27
CA ARG A 11 -6.99 -9.28 -1.62
C ARG A 11 -5.85 -8.77 -0.73
N LEU A 12 -5.09 -7.78 -1.18
CA LEU A 12 -3.94 -7.25 -0.44
C LEU A 12 -4.38 -6.52 0.84
N ALA A 13 -5.48 -5.77 0.78
CA ALA A 13 -6.07 -5.16 1.96
C ALA A 13 -6.54 -6.21 2.98
N GLY A 14 -7.04 -7.35 2.49
CA GLY A 14 -7.36 -8.52 3.32
C GLY A 14 -6.15 -9.02 4.10
N ILE A 15 -4.99 -9.16 3.45
CA ILE A 15 -3.74 -9.58 4.09
C ILE A 15 -3.29 -8.59 5.16
N VAL A 16 -3.36 -7.29 4.88
CA VAL A 16 -3.01 -6.24 5.87
C VAL A 16 -3.96 -6.29 7.07
N SER A 17 -5.27 -6.46 6.83
CA SER A 17 -6.26 -6.59 7.90
C SER A 17 -6.03 -7.85 8.74
N ASP A 18 -5.64 -8.97 8.12
CA ASP A 18 -5.23 -10.19 8.84
C ASP A 18 -4.02 -9.97 9.74
N ALA A 19 -3.02 -9.25 9.24
CA ALA A 19 -1.83 -8.92 10.03
C ALA A 19 -2.17 -8.05 11.26
N VAL A 20 -3.11 -7.11 11.13
CA VAL A 20 -3.60 -6.28 12.25
C VAL A 20 -4.36 -7.12 13.27
N VAL A 21 -5.25 -8.01 12.81
CA VAL A 21 -6.06 -8.88 13.66
C VAL A 21 -5.18 -9.88 14.41
N ASN A 22 -4.21 -10.48 13.73
CA ASN A 22 -3.29 -11.46 14.30
C ASN A 22 -2.19 -10.84 15.18
N GLY A 23 -2.20 -9.52 15.41
CA GLY A 23 -1.23 -8.84 16.26
C GLY A 23 0.18 -8.72 15.66
N LEU A 24 0.34 -8.95 14.35
CA LEU A 24 1.63 -8.82 13.68
C LEU A 24 2.04 -7.34 13.49
N LEU A 25 1.11 -6.41 13.67
CA LEU A 25 1.32 -4.98 13.60
C LEU A 25 0.88 -4.30 14.90
N PRO A 26 1.54 -4.59 16.04
CA PRO A 26 1.08 -4.18 17.37
C PRO A 26 1.12 -2.66 17.59
N GLU A 27 1.91 -1.93 16.82
CA GLU A 27 2.03 -0.47 16.92
C GLU A 27 0.95 0.28 16.11
N TYR A 28 0.15 -0.44 15.31
CA TYR A 28 -0.80 0.15 14.36
C TYR A 28 -2.24 -0.22 14.69
N ASP A 29 -3.12 0.76 14.56
CA ASP A 29 -4.57 0.61 14.61
C ASP A 29 -5.17 0.89 13.24
N LEU A 30 -5.86 -0.09 12.66
CA LEU A 30 -6.62 0.10 11.42
C LEU A 30 -7.95 0.79 11.76
N VAL A 31 -7.99 2.12 11.59
CA VAL A 31 -9.12 2.95 12.01
C VAL A 31 -10.14 3.22 10.90
N GLY A 32 -9.76 3.03 9.63
CA GLY A 32 -10.66 3.27 8.51
C GLY A 32 -10.22 2.58 7.23
N VAL A 33 -11.21 2.28 6.40
CA VAL A 33 -11.00 1.71 5.06
C VAL A 33 -11.93 2.38 4.06
N TYR A 34 -11.46 2.52 2.82
CA TYR A 34 -12.21 3.05 1.70
C TYR A 34 -12.13 2.14 0.48
N SER A 35 -13.25 1.93 -0.17
CA SER A 35 -13.32 1.21 -1.45
C SER A 35 -14.47 1.77 -2.28
N ARG A 36 -14.31 1.80 -3.61
CA ARG A 36 -15.40 2.10 -4.54
C ARG A 36 -16.57 1.10 -4.44
N THR A 37 -16.31 -0.10 -3.93
CA THR A 37 -17.30 -1.13 -3.65
C THR A 37 -17.52 -1.19 -2.15
N ALA A 38 -18.66 -0.68 -1.67
CA ALA A 38 -18.96 -0.54 -0.24
C ALA A 38 -18.89 -1.88 0.51
N GLU A 39 -19.46 -2.95 -0.06
CA GLU A 39 -19.47 -4.28 0.56
C GLU A 39 -18.07 -4.81 0.86
N LYS A 40 -17.08 -4.44 0.04
CA LYS A 40 -15.68 -4.86 0.29
C LYS A 40 -15.08 -4.13 1.50
N ALA A 41 -15.41 -2.86 1.67
CA ALA A 41 -15.00 -2.09 2.85
C ALA A 41 -15.66 -2.63 4.12
N GLU A 42 -16.97 -2.86 4.06
CA GLU A 42 -17.76 -3.40 5.17
C GLU A 42 -17.26 -4.77 5.65
N ARG A 43 -16.84 -5.65 4.73
CA ARG A 43 -16.24 -6.96 5.10
C ARG A 43 -14.98 -6.80 5.95
N ILE A 44 -14.10 -5.84 5.60
CA ILE A 44 -12.89 -5.57 6.38
C ILE A 44 -13.27 -5.00 7.74
N VAL A 45 -14.21 -4.05 7.77
CA VAL A 45 -14.70 -3.44 9.02
C VAL A 45 -15.28 -4.50 9.94
N ALA A 46 -16.20 -5.34 9.45
CA ALA A 46 -16.80 -6.42 10.23
C ALA A 46 -15.73 -7.36 10.83
N LYS A 47 -14.72 -7.72 10.04
CA LYS A 47 -13.60 -8.55 10.51
C LYS A 47 -12.82 -7.89 11.65
N ILE A 48 -12.49 -6.61 11.52
CA ILE A 48 -11.75 -5.86 12.55
C ILE A 48 -12.59 -5.75 13.83
N GLN A 49 -13.89 -5.46 13.69
CA GLN A 49 -14.83 -5.33 14.81
C GLN A 49 -15.05 -6.65 15.56
N GLN A 50 -15.10 -7.80 14.87
CA GLN A 50 -15.18 -9.13 15.48
C GLN A 50 -14.01 -9.44 16.42
N HIS A 51 -12.87 -8.74 16.24
CA HIS A 51 -11.69 -8.87 17.10
C HIS A 51 -11.58 -7.71 18.12
N GLY A 52 -12.70 -7.06 18.43
CA GLY A 52 -12.78 -6.02 19.47
C GLY A 52 -12.09 -4.70 19.12
N LYS A 53 -11.76 -4.47 17.86
CA LYS A 53 -11.13 -3.22 17.37
C LYS A 53 -12.16 -2.34 16.65
N THR A 54 -11.93 -1.03 16.66
CA THR A 54 -12.80 -0.06 15.97
C THR A 54 -12.23 0.27 14.61
N CYS A 55 -13.06 0.13 13.57
CA CYS A 55 -12.73 0.52 12.20
C CYS A 55 -13.98 1.04 11.51
N MET A 56 -13.82 2.00 10.60
CA MET A 56 -14.91 2.63 9.86
C MET A 56 -14.80 2.34 8.36
N ALA A 57 -15.93 2.06 7.71
CA ALA A 57 -16.05 2.11 6.25
C ALA A 57 -16.32 3.56 5.85
N CYS A 58 -15.34 4.20 5.20
CA CYS A 58 -15.49 5.58 4.72
C CYS A 58 -16.07 5.58 3.30
N THR A 59 -16.86 6.60 2.98
CA THR A 59 -17.49 6.76 1.67
C THR A 59 -16.68 7.62 0.72
N THR A 60 -15.80 8.46 1.27
CA THR A 60 -14.90 9.33 0.51
C THR A 60 -13.46 9.24 1.04
N ILE A 61 -12.51 9.73 0.25
CA ILE A 61 -11.12 9.86 0.68
C ILE A 61 -11.01 10.95 1.76
N GLU A 62 -11.80 12.00 1.66
CA GLU A 62 -11.87 13.08 2.62
C GLU A 62 -12.29 12.58 4.01
N ASP A 63 -13.32 11.74 4.09
CA ASP A 63 -13.76 11.11 5.35
C ASP A 63 -12.64 10.26 5.96
N LEU A 64 -11.93 9.52 5.10
CA LEU A 64 -10.80 8.69 5.53
C LEU A 64 -9.67 9.54 6.11
N LEU A 65 -9.33 10.66 5.46
CA LEU A 65 -8.29 11.58 5.90
C LEU A 65 -8.72 12.41 7.14
N ALA A 66 -10.02 12.63 7.34
CA ALA A 66 -10.55 13.27 8.53
C ALA A 66 -10.26 12.49 9.82
N LEU A 67 -10.00 11.18 9.73
CA LEU A 67 -9.56 10.34 10.85
C LEU A 67 -8.15 10.68 11.34
N LYS A 68 -7.43 11.56 10.63
CA LYS A 68 -6.03 11.95 10.90
C LYS A 68 -5.10 10.74 11.00
N PRO A 69 -5.02 9.90 9.93
CA PRO A 69 -4.15 8.74 9.93
C PRO A 69 -2.68 9.15 9.85
N ASN A 70 -1.80 8.38 10.50
CA ASN A 70 -0.36 8.49 10.34
C ASN A 70 0.10 7.85 9.03
N TYR A 71 -0.55 6.74 8.64
CA TYR A 71 -0.22 5.98 7.44
C TYR A 71 -1.47 5.60 6.65
N LEU A 72 -1.34 5.67 5.33
CA LEU A 72 -2.32 5.22 4.36
C LEU A 72 -1.69 4.12 3.49
N VAL A 73 -2.29 2.93 3.50
CA VAL A 73 -1.94 1.85 2.56
C VAL A 73 -2.81 1.99 1.31
N GLU A 74 -2.19 2.24 0.18
CA GLU A 74 -2.84 2.28 -1.12
C GLU A 74 -2.68 0.91 -1.82
N ALA A 75 -3.79 0.22 -1.99
CA ALA A 75 -3.90 -1.11 -2.59
C ALA A 75 -5.03 -1.17 -3.63
N ALA A 76 -5.26 -0.09 -4.35
CA ALA A 76 -6.37 0.05 -5.31
C ALA A 76 -5.89 0.07 -6.76
N SER A 77 -5.30 1.17 -7.21
CA SER A 77 -4.86 1.33 -8.60
C SER A 77 -3.95 2.57 -8.78
N PRO A 78 -3.17 2.64 -9.88
CA PRO A 78 -2.39 3.84 -10.20
C PRO A 78 -3.24 5.11 -10.31
N ALA A 79 -4.48 5.02 -10.80
CA ALA A 79 -5.39 6.16 -10.86
C ALA A 79 -5.79 6.64 -9.46
N ALA A 80 -6.16 5.72 -8.56
CA ALA A 80 -6.45 6.05 -7.17
C ALA A 80 -5.23 6.68 -6.47
N MET A 81 -4.02 6.16 -6.71
CA MET A 81 -2.79 6.75 -6.16
C MET A 81 -2.61 8.20 -6.62
N LYS A 82 -2.89 8.51 -7.90
CA LYS A 82 -2.80 9.89 -8.41
C LYS A 82 -3.81 10.84 -7.74
N GLU A 83 -5.00 10.35 -7.43
CA GLU A 83 -6.05 11.15 -6.78
C GLU A 83 -5.74 11.41 -5.30
N LEU A 84 -5.28 10.40 -4.57
CA LEU A 84 -5.16 10.49 -3.11
C LEU A 84 -3.80 10.99 -2.61
N ALA A 85 -2.72 10.89 -3.41
CA ALA A 85 -1.37 11.10 -2.90
C ALA A 85 -1.17 12.52 -2.34
N LEU A 86 -1.48 13.54 -3.12
CA LEU A 86 -1.27 14.92 -2.69
C LEU A 86 -2.16 15.32 -1.50
N PRO A 87 -3.47 15.02 -1.49
CA PRO A 87 -4.32 15.24 -0.32
C PRO A 87 -3.81 14.55 0.94
N ALA A 88 -3.41 13.28 0.84
CA ALA A 88 -2.90 12.53 1.98
C ALA A 88 -1.60 13.13 2.55
N LEU A 89 -0.62 13.44 1.69
CA LEU A 89 0.65 14.03 2.11
C LEU A 89 0.44 15.41 2.74
N LYS A 90 -0.42 16.25 2.18
CA LYS A 90 -0.78 17.56 2.74
C LYS A 90 -1.50 17.43 4.09
N ASN A 91 -2.22 16.34 4.32
CA ASN A 91 -2.89 16.05 5.60
C ASN A 91 -1.90 15.54 6.68
N GLY A 92 -0.61 15.39 6.37
CA GLY A 92 0.39 14.84 7.27
C GLY A 92 0.41 13.31 7.32
N THR A 93 -0.20 12.65 6.32
CA THR A 93 -0.31 11.19 6.23
C THR A 93 0.76 10.63 5.29
N SER A 94 1.60 9.73 5.79
CA SER A 94 2.56 8.99 4.97
C SER A 94 1.87 7.88 4.20
N ILE A 95 2.35 7.58 3.00
CA ILE A 95 1.71 6.61 2.09
C ILE A 95 2.59 5.38 1.93
N VAL A 96 1.98 4.19 1.98
CA VAL A 96 2.56 2.92 1.55
C VAL A 96 1.81 2.49 0.29
N THR A 97 2.44 2.60 -0.89
CA THR A 97 1.76 2.31 -2.16
C THR A 97 2.20 0.98 -2.76
N LEU A 98 1.21 0.23 -3.26
CA LEU A 98 1.42 -0.94 -4.10
C LEU A 98 1.27 -0.60 -5.59
N SER A 99 0.77 0.59 -5.91
CA SER A 99 0.53 1.05 -7.30
C SER A 99 1.70 1.86 -7.85
N ILE A 100 2.88 1.25 -7.90
CA ILE A 100 4.16 1.88 -8.31
C ILE A 100 4.07 2.54 -9.69
N GLY A 101 3.27 1.97 -10.60
CA GLY A 101 3.08 2.50 -11.94
C GLY A 101 2.58 3.95 -11.99
N ALA A 102 1.93 4.45 -10.94
CA ALA A 102 1.55 5.86 -10.86
C ALA A 102 2.75 6.81 -10.85
N LEU A 103 3.85 6.37 -10.25
CA LEU A 103 5.09 7.15 -10.10
C LEU A 103 5.99 7.12 -11.35
N ALA A 104 5.61 6.37 -12.39
CA ALA A 104 6.28 6.40 -13.69
C ALA A 104 6.08 7.74 -14.43
N ASP A 105 5.03 8.48 -14.08
CA ASP A 105 4.81 9.86 -14.54
C ASP A 105 5.77 10.78 -13.77
N THR A 106 6.77 11.30 -14.47
CA THR A 106 7.85 12.10 -13.87
C THR A 106 7.33 13.38 -13.23
N ALA A 107 6.35 14.05 -13.84
CA ALA A 107 5.78 15.29 -13.30
C ALA A 107 5.05 15.00 -11.97
N PHE A 108 4.21 13.96 -11.95
CA PHE A 108 3.51 13.52 -10.75
C PHE A 108 4.49 13.07 -9.67
N TYR A 109 5.53 12.31 -10.03
CA TYR A 109 6.56 11.87 -9.08
C TYR A 109 7.24 13.07 -8.40
N GLN A 110 7.65 14.08 -9.17
CA GLN A 110 8.30 15.28 -8.63
C GLN A 110 7.37 16.05 -7.70
N GLU A 111 6.09 16.19 -8.06
CA GLU A 111 5.09 16.85 -7.21
C GLU A 111 4.86 16.11 -5.90
N VAL A 112 4.76 14.77 -5.95
CA VAL A 112 4.65 13.91 -4.77
C VAL A 112 5.86 14.07 -3.85
N MET A 113 7.08 14.04 -4.40
CA MET A 113 8.31 14.19 -3.62
C MET A 113 8.38 15.56 -2.94
N LYS A 114 8.09 16.64 -3.69
CA LYS A 114 8.06 18.00 -3.17
C LYS A 114 7.02 18.15 -2.05
N THR A 115 5.83 17.60 -2.25
CA THR A 115 4.74 17.68 -1.26
C THR A 115 5.06 16.87 -0.01
N ALA A 116 5.63 15.69 -0.15
CA ALA A 116 6.05 14.86 0.96
C ALA A 116 7.12 15.57 1.81
N GLN A 117 8.13 16.14 1.17
CA GLN A 117 9.20 16.89 1.85
C GLN A 117 8.65 18.12 2.58
N ALA A 118 7.76 18.88 1.95
CA ALA A 118 7.17 20.09 2.53
C ALA A 118 6.30 19.80 3.77
N ASN A 119 5.71 18.62 3.86
CA ASN A 119 4.81 18.23 4.96
C ASN A 119 5.46 17.22 5.95
N GLY A 120 6.75 16.92 5.82
CA GLY A 120 7.43 15.96 6.70
C GLY A 120 6.89 14.53 6.59
N THR A 121 6.24 14.19 5.47
CA THR A 121 5.65 12.88 5.18
C THR A 121 6.55 12.06 4.27
N ARG A 122 6.20 10.78 4.07
CA ARG A 122 6.97 9.86 3.22
C ARG A 122 6.06 9.03 2.34
N VAL A 123 6.58 8.63 1.18
CA VAL A 123 5.97 7.60 0.33
C VAL A 123 6.87 6.37 0.35
N TYR A 124 6.34 5.27 0.82
CA TYR A 124 6.99 3.97 0.86
C TYR A 124 6.51 3.15 -0.33
N ILE A 125 7.43 2.70 -1.15
CA ILE A 125 7.17 1.90 -2.33
C ILE A 125 7.39 0.43 -1.98
N VAL A 126 6.38 -0.39 -2.16
CA VAL A 126 6.46 -1.83 -1.97
C VAL A 126 7.02 -2.47 -3.23
N SER A 127 7.92 -3.44 -3.11
CA SER A 127 8.58 -4.12 -4.25
C SER A 127 7.63 -4.90 -5.17
N GLY A 128 6.37 -5.09 -4.76
CA GLY A 128 5.30 -5.65 -5.59
C GLY A 128 5.59 -7.05 -6.13
N ALA A 129 5.21 -7.28 -7.39
CA ALA A 129 5.40 -8.58 -8.06
C ALA A 129 6.87 -8.92 -8.35
N THR A 130 7.76 -7.94 -8.28
CA THR A 130 9.21 -8.13 -8.35
C THR A 130 9.82 -8.37 -6.96
N GLY A 131 9.02 -8.89 -6.03
CA GLY A 131 9.44 -9.25 -4.68
C GLY A 131 10.72 -10.07 -4.69
N GLY A 132 11.60 -9.78 -3.73
CA GLY A 132 12.93 -10.38 -3.68
C GLY A 132 14.06 -9.37 -3.93
N PHE A 133 13.82 -8.22 -4.54
CA PHE A 133 14.85 -7.18 -4.65
C PHE A 133 15.34 -6.69 -3.29
N ASP A 134 14.46 -6.58 -2.31
CA ASP A 134 14.82 -6.20 -0.94
C ASP A 134 15.67 -7.29 -0.28
N VAL A 135 15.36 -8.57 -0.55
CA VAL A 135 16.13 -9.72 -0.09
C VAL A 135 17.48 -9.76 -0.79
N LEU A 136 17.51 -9.55 -2.11
CA LEU A 136 18.76 -9.50 -2.90
C LEU A 136 19.65 -8.34 -2.44
N ARG A 137 19.07 -7.17 -2.21
CA ARG A 137 19.81 -6.02 -1.68
C ARG A 137 20.40 -6.31 -0.32
N THR A 138 19.63 -6.90 0.58
CA THR A 138 20.09 -7.27 1.92
C THR A 138 21.19 -8.32 1.83
N ALA A 139 21.04 -9.38 1.04
CA ALA A 139 22.06 -10.40 0.82
C ALA A 139 23.34 -9.83 0.20
N SER A 140 23.21 -8.88 -0.73
CA SER A 140 24.33 -8.18 -1.33
C SER A 140 25.09 -7.32 -0.32
N LEU A 141 24.38 -6.57 0.52
CA LEU A 141 24.97 -5.75 1.58
C LEU A 141 25.66 -6.59 2.66
N MET A 142 25.17 -7.81 2.90
CA MET A 142 25.79 -8.78 3.80
C MET A 142 26.98 -9.53 3.18
N GLY A 143 27.31 -9.27 1.91
CA GLY A 143 28.39 -9.95 1.19
C GLY A 143 28.12 -11.40 0.82
N ASN A 144 26.88 -11.86 0.98
CA ASN A 144 26.49 -13.27 0.75
C ASN A 144 25.92 -13.53 -0.66
N ALA A 145 25.72 -12.50 -1.49
CA ALA A 145 25.21 -12.65 -2.84
C ALA A 145 26.35 -12.64 -3.86
N THR A 146 26.72 -13.80 -4.35
CA THR A 146 27.75 -13.96 -5.41
C THR A 146 27.14 -14.09 -6.80
N ARG A 147 25.88 -14.53 -6.92
CA ARG A 147 25.15 -14.72 -8.17
C ARG A 147 23.64 -14.74 -7.93
N SER A 148 22.86 -14.13 -8.82
CA SER A 148 21.43 -14.30 -8.88
C SER A 148 21.02 -15.04 -10.15
N GLU A 149 20.19 -16.08 -10.03
CA GLU A 149 19.54 -16.76 -11.15
C GLU A 149 18.03 -16.69 -10.96
N GLU A 150 17.31 -16.14 -11.94
CA GLU A 150 15.87 -16.26 -12.01
C GLU A 150 15.51 -17.44 -12.92
N ARG A 151 14.87 -18.47 -12.37
CA ARG A 151 14.27 -19.56 -13.13
C ARG A 151 12.77 -19.52 -12.94
N ARG A 152 12.03 -19.18 -13.98
CA ARG A 152 10.58 -19.28 -14.00
C ARG A 152 10.19 -20.75 -14.15
N VAL A 153 9.64 -21.33 -13.09
CA VAL A 153 9.03 -22.64 -13.10
C VAL A 153 7.53 -22.44 -12.85
N GLY A 154 6.69 -22.70 -13.85
CA GLY A 154 5.24 -22.59 -13.72
C GLY A 154 4.55 -22.13 -15.01
N LYS A 155 3.24 -21.96 -14.95
CA LYS A 155 2.43 -21.50 -16.08
C LYS A 155 3.02 -20.24 -16.68
N GLU A 156 3.26 -20.27 -17.98
CA GLU A 156 3.72 -19.12 -18.74
C GLU A 156 2.91 -17.88 -18.42
N CYS A 157 3.62 -16.80 -18.09
CA CYS A 157 3.00 -15.51 -17.92
C CYS A 157 2.48 -15.04 -19.28
N ARG A 158 1.17 -15.12 -19.53
CA ARG A 158 0.52 -14.62 -20.74
C ARG A 158 0.46 -13.09 -20.77
N SER A 159 1.46 -12.41 -20.24
CA SER A 159 1.54 -10.96 -20.38
C SER A 159 2.09 -10.62 -21.76
N ARG A 160 1.51 -9.62 -22.40
CA ARG A 160 1.94 -9.07 -23.71
C ARG A 160 3.39 -8.55 -23.74
N TRP A 161 4.11 -8.69 -22.66
CA TRP A 161 5.48 -8.18 -22.47
C TRP A 161 6.55 -9.27 -22.59
N SER A 162 6.19 -10.48 -22.96
CA SER A 162 7.19 -11.48 -23.31
C SER A 162 7.61 -11.30 -24.78
N PRO A 163 8.85 -10.86 -25.08
CA PRO A 163 9.33 -10.71 -26.45
C PRO A 163 9.70 -12.08 -27.08
N TYR A 164 9.48 -13.19 -26.37
CA TYR A 164 9.81 -14.55 -26.82
C TYR A 164 8.55 -15.42 -26.78
N HIS A 165 7.87 -15.43 -27.89
CA HIS A 165 6.95 -16.47 -28.32
C HIS A 165 7.56 -17.20 -29.51
#